data_a3157155a55f6c427e1cba39e9f51c23
#
_entry.id   a3157155a55f6c427e1cba39e9f51c23
#
_cell.length_a   1.000
_cell.length_b   1.000
_cell.length_c   1.000
_cell.angle_alpha   90.00
_cell.angle_beta   90.00
_cell.angle_gamma   90.00
#
_symmetry.space_group_name_H-M   'P 1'
#
loop_
_entity.id
_entity.type
_entity.pdbx_description
1 polymer ?
#
loop_
_entity_poly.entity_id
_entity_poly.type
_entity_poly.pdbx_seq_one_letter_code
_entity_poly.pdbx_strand_id
1 'polypeptide(L)'
;MFNQFKRLIIGKPKRHRELKNEKISKFKALAILSSDALSSVAYGPEQILLTLSIVGAAAAWYTLPIAVAVLILLAALTLSYRQIIYAYPKGGGAYMVSKSNLGEKWGLLAGGSLLVDYILTVAVSISSGADALVAAIPTLYSHKVLIACLLVLFILLLNLRGLTESATVLSYPVYLFIVGLIVMIIIGTFKVATGQAEPHMQSAVGTAVPGVSLFLLLKAFSSGASSLTGVEAISNAVTNFKEPGPNNAVKTLIAMGSILGFLLVGIVGLSYWYGILPQEETTVLSQLAKHVLGQNVAYYFVQATTVMILVLAANTGFTAFPMLAASMAKDKYMPVMFTARGDRLGYSNSIIVLGVLAIILIILFDGKTENLIPLYATGVFIPFTLAQFGMVIKWIKGREKGWAVKLIANAVGGTITFVVFMIFLITKFNQVWPILIFLPIVVIGF
;
A
#
# COMPACT_ATOMS: atom_id res chain seq x y z
N MET A 1 -21.01 -11.40 33.80
CA MET A 1 -20.63 -12.24 32.66
C MET A 1 -20.09 -11.39 31.48
N PHE A 2 -20.83 -10.41 30.94
CA PHE A 2 -20.39 -9.55 29.80
C PHE A 2 -19.05 -8.82 30.05
N ASN A 3 -18.86 -8.22 31.24
CA ASN A 3 -17.60 -7.52 31.58
C ASN A 3 -16.40 -8.48 31.76
N GLN A 4 -16.62 -9.72 32.16
CA GLN A 4 -15.56 -10.72 32.25
C GLN A 4 -15.16 -11.21 30.86
N PHE A 5 -16.14 -11.49 29.97
CA PHE A 5 -15.92 -11.84 28.59
C PHE A 5 -15.21 -10.72 27.81
N LYS A 6 -15.65 -9.44 27.99
CA LYS A 6 -14.98 -8.27 27.43
C LYS A 6 -13.52 -8.18 27.90
N ARG A 7 -13.23 -8.40 29.19
CA ARG A 7 -11.86 -8.41 29.72
C ARG A 7 -11.01 -9.57 29.20
N LEU A 8 -11.61 -10.72 28.93
CA LEU A 8 -10.90 -11.86 28.32
C LEU A 8 -10.51 -11.54 26.87
N ILE A 9 -11.40 -10.90 26.11
CA ILE A 9 -11.19 -10.60 24.68
C ILE A 9 -10.33 -9.33 24.50
N ILE A 10 -10.61 -8.24 25.21
CA ILE A 10 -9.98 -6.91 25.00
C ILE A 10 -8.83 -6.65 26.00
N GLY A 11 -8.84 -7.30 27.16
CA GLY A 11 -7.86 -7.11 28.23
C GLY A 11 -8.31 -6.08 29.29
N LYS A 12 -7.45 -5.85 30.29
CA LYS A 12 -7.71 -4.88 31.38
C LYS A 12 -7.61 -3.43 30.87
N PRO A 13 -8.44 -2.47 31.38
CA PRO A 13 -8.34 -1.06 31.03
C PRO A 13 -6.94 -0.48 31.32
N LYS A 14 -6.42 0.34 30.40
CA LYS A 14 -5.17 1.07 30.58
C LYS A 14 -5.43 2.46 31.20
N ARG A 15 -4.51 2.95 32.04
CA ARG A 15 -4.57 4.31 32.61
C ARG A 15 -3.97 5.32 31.61
N HIS A 16 -4.47 6.56 31.60
CA HIS A 16 -3.99 7.63 30.73
C HIS A 16 -2.46 7.86 30.81
N ARG A 17 -1.85 7.60 31.98
CA ARG A 17 -0.39 7.70 32.19
C ARG A 17 0.42 6.62 31.43
N GLU A 18 -0.23 5.56 30.97
CA GLU A 18 0.40 4.45 30.23
C GLU A 18 0.47 4.72 28.71
N LEU A 19 -0.12 5.83 28.23
CA LEU A 19 0.07 6.34 26.87
C LEU A 19 1.48 6.94 26.74
N LYS A 20 2.49 6.11 26.72
CA LYS A 20 3.83 6.55 26.32
C LYS A 20 3.87 6.61 24.79
N ASN A 21 3.91 7.83 24.24
CA ASN A 21 4.32 8.04 22.86
C ASN A 21 5.84 7.73 22.74
N GLU A 22 6.20 6.47 22.67
CA GLU A 22 7.58 6.09 22.40
C GLU A 22 7.93 6.46 20.97
N LYS A 23 8.79 7.49 20.82
CA LYS A 23 9.35 7.85 19.53
C LYS A 23 10.18 6.69 18.99
N ILE A 24 9.95 6.33 17.72
CA ILE A 24 10.57 5.18 17.06
C ILE A 24 11.85 5.58 16.31
N SER A 25 12.82 4.67 16.26
CA SER A 25 14.02 4.84 15.46
C SER A 25 13.75 4.63 13.97
N LYS A 26 14.64 5.13 13.08
CA LYS A 26 14.53 4.95 11.62
C LYS A 26 14.29 3.49 11.21
N PHE A 27 15.01 2.54 11.80
CA PHE A 27 14.87 1.12 11.51
C PHE A 27 13.46 0.61 11.87
N LYS A 28 13.00 0.87 13.08
CA LYS A 28 11.65 0.46 13.49
C LYS A 28 10.57 1.17 12.63
N ALA A 29 10.79 2.45 12.32
CA ALA A 29 9.91 3.22 11.47
C ALA A 29 9.83 2.67 10.04
N LEU A 30 10.98 2.30 9.44
CA LEU A 30 11.02 1.67 8.13
C LEU A 30 10.17 0.40 8.11
N ALA A 31 10.31 -0.47 9.10
CA ALA A 31 9.54 -1.69 9.14
C ALA A 31 8.03 -1.46 9.32
N ILE A 32 7.63 -0.57 10.25
CA ILE A 32 6.21 -0.40 10.62
C ILE A 32 5.46 0.46 9.61
N LEU A 33 6.06 1.58 9.16
CA LEU A 33 5.42 2.56 8.31
C LEU A 33 5.56 2.24 6.82
N SER A 34 6.45 1.32 6.46
CA SER A 34 6.69 0.93 5.06
C SER A 34 6.18 -0.48 4.74
N SER A 35 5.61 -1.19 5.71
CA SER A 35 5.09 -2.55 5.48
C SER A 35 4.05 -2.58 4.37
N ASP A 36 3.16 -1.59 4.30
CA ASP A 36 2.16 -1.45 3.25
C ASP A 36 2.80 -1.22 1.88
N ALA A 37 3.67 -0.21 1.74
CA ALA A 37 4.36 0.04 0.48
C ALA A 37 5.24 -1.13 0.04
N LEU A 38 6.00 -1.75 0.95
CA LEU A 38 6.90 -2.86 0.62
C LEU A 38 6.16 -4.16 0.29
N SER A 39 5.01 -4.42 0.92
CA SER A 39 4.20 -5.60 0.61
C SER A 39 3.56 -5.55 -0.77
N SER A 40 3.41 -4.35 -1.35
CA SER A 40 2.80 -4.17 -2.66
C SER A 40 3.59 -4.82 -3.82
N VAL A 41 4.87 -5.12 -3.61
CA VAL A 41 5.64 -5.91 -4.60
C VAL A 41 5.15 -7.36 -4.73
N ALA A 42 4.40 -7.86 -3.76
CA ALA A 42 3.82 -9.20 -3.84
C ALA A 42 2.70 -9.31 -4.89
N TYR A 43 1.97 -8.21 -5.16
CA TYR A 43 0.86 -8.19 -6.11
C TYR A 43 1.05 -7.21 -7.28
N GLY A 44 1.85 -6.14 -7.13
CA GLY A 44 2.02 -5.10 -8.14
C GLY A 44 2.52 -5.62 -9.50
N PRO A 45 3.63 -6.37 -9.56
CA PRO A 45 4.09 -7.00 -10.81
C PRO A 45 3.05 -7.91 -11.47
N GLU A 46 2.31 -8.66 -10.67
CA GLU A 46 1.24 -9.54 -11.13
C GLU A 46 0.11 -8.76 -11.81
N GLN A 47 -0.27 -7.60 -11.30
CA GLN A 47 -1.30 -6.75 -11.89
C GLN A 47 -0.91 -6.20 -13.27
N ILE A 48 0.37 -5.94 -13.50
CA ILE A 48 0.87 -5.58 -14.84
C ILE A 48 0.71 -6.75 -15.79
N LEU A 49 1.18 -7.93 -15.37
CA LEU A 49 1.13 -9.16 -16.18
C LEU A 49 -0.31 -9.60 -16.47
N LEU A 50 -1.22 -9.54 -15.47
CA LEU A 50 -2.65 -9.84 -15.65
C LEU A 50 -3.28 -8.95 -16.73
N THR A 51 -2.92 -7.67 -16.75
CA THR A 51 -3.45 -6.74 -17.75
C THR A 51 -2.89 -7.05 -19.15
N LEU A 52 -1.62 -7.37 -19.26
CA LEU A 52 -0.95 -7.66 -20.54
C LEU A 52 -1.32 -9.04 -21.10
N SER A 53 -1.59 -10.03 -20.23
CA SER A 53 -1.95 -11.39 -20.63
C SER A 53 -3.24 -11.49 -21.45
N ILE A 54 -4.08 -10.44 -21.42
CA ILE A 54 -5.30 -10.34 -22.23
C ILE A 54 -5.03 -10.49 -23.74
N VAL A 55 -3.87 -10.00 -24.21
CA VAL A 55 -3.46 -10.10 -25.63
C VAL A 55 -2.45 -11.21 -25.87
N GLY A 56 -2.15 -12.03 -24.85
CA GLY A 56 -1.28 -13.19 -24.92
C GLY A 56 0.07 -13.04 -24.24
N ALA A 57 0.74 -14.16 -24.06
CA ALA A 57 2.00 -14.26 -23.33
C ALA A 57 3.14 -13.43 -23.94
N ALA A 58 3.13 -13.24 -25.27
CA ALA A 58 4.12 -12.42 -25.97
C ALA A 58 4.15 -10.96 -25.50
N ALA A 59 3.05 -10.43 -24.93
CA ALA A 59 3.01 -9.07 -24.41
C ALA A 59 3.76 -8.91 -23.08
N ALA A 60 4.23 -9.98 -22.44
CA ALA A 60 4.92 -9.93 -21.14
C ALA A 60 6.18 -9.04 -21.15
N TRP A 61 6.88 -8.87 -22.29
CA TRP A 61 8.06 -8.01 -22.33
C TRP A 61 7.75 -6.53 -22.04
N TYR A 62 6.49 -6.09 -22.31
CA TYR A 62 6.07 -4.71 -21.99
C TYR A 62 6.06 -4.43 -20.49
N THR A 63 6.12 -5.45 -19.62
CA THR A 63 6.28 -5.25 -18.17
C THR A 63 7.55 -4.48 -17.82
N LEU A 64 8.62 -4.64 -18.61
CA LEU A 64 9.90 -3.94 -18.38
C LEU A 64 9.79 -2.43 -18.53
N PRO A 65 9.34 -1.86 -19.68
CA PRO A 65 9.16 -0.42 -19.79
C PRO A 65 8.09 0.13 -18.86
N ILE A 66 7.04 -0.64 -18.54
CA ILE A 66 6.03 -0.26 -17.58
C ILE A 66 6.63 -0.16 -16.16
N ALA A 67 7.47 -1.12 -15.74
CA ALA A 67 8.17 -1.05 -14.45
C ALA A 67 9.07 0.20 -14.37
N VAL A 68 9.76 0.57 -15.45
CA VAL A 68 10.55 1.81 -15.51
C VAL A 68 9.65 3.04 -15.33
N ALA A 69 8.48 3.08 -15.99
CA ALA A 69 7.52 4.17 -15.81
C ALA A 69 6.99 4.25 -14.37
N VAL A 70 6.72 3.11 -13.73
CA VAL A 70 6.34 3.04 -12.30
C VAL A 70 7.47 3.53 -11.39
N LEU A 71 8.74 3.21 -11.70
CA LEU A 71 9.89 3.76 -10.96
C LEU A 71 10.01 5.29 -11.07
N ILE A 72 9.75 5.85 -12.25
CA ILE A 72 9.76 7.31 -12.45
C ILE A 72 8.66 7.94 -11.57
N LEU A 73 7.48 7.34 -11.53
CA LEU A 73 6.39 7.79 -10.67
C LEU A 73 6.76 7.66 -9.18
N LEU A 74 7.39 6.56 -8.76
CA LEU A 74 7.89 6.37 -7.39
C LEU A 74 8.90 7.46 -7.01
N ALA A 75 9.83 7.78 -7.89
CA ALA A 75 10.81 8.84 -7.67
C ALA A 75 10.13 10.22 -7.52
N ALA A 76 9.16 10.53 -8.40
CA ALA A 76 8.38 11.77 -8.32
C ALA A 76 7.60 11.88 -7.01
N LEU A 77 6.92 10.81 -6.58
CA LEU A 77 6.23 10.75 -5.29
C LEU A 77 7.19 10.93 -4.11
N THR A 78 8.32 10.21 -4.11
CA THR A 78 9.33 10.31 -3.05
C THR A 78 9.87 11.74 -2.92
N LEU A 79 10.16 12.41 -4.03
CA LEU A 79 10.62 13.80 -4.03
C LEU A 79 9.55 14.77 -3.54
N SER A 80 8.29 14.56 -3.90
CA SER A 80 7.16 15.37 -3.44
C SER A 80 6.91 15.18 -1.94
N TYR A 81 6.80 13.94 -1.47
CA TYR A 81 6.56 13.64 -0.05
C TYR A 81 7.72 14.06 0.87
N ARG A 82 8.97 14.05 0.37
CA ARG A 82 10.09 14.69 1.07
C ARG A 82 9.81 16.14 1.39
N GLN A 83 9.22 16.89 0.46
CA GLN A 83 8.89 18.30 0.67
C GLN A 83 7.73 18.46 1.67
N ILE A 84 6.71 17.58 1.59
CA ILE A 84 5.59 17.58 2.54
C ILE A 84 6.11 17.36 3.96
N ILE A 85 7.00 16.40 4.19
CA ILE A 85 7.59 16.08 5.50
C ILE A 85 8.28 17.32 6.10
N TYR A 86 9.06 18.04 5.33
CA TYR A 86 9.71 19.28 5.81
C TYR A 86 8.75 20.44 6.01
N ALA A 87 7.73 20.56 5.18
CA ALA A 87 6.75 21.64 5.24
C ALA A 87 5.72 21.46 6.35
N TYR A 88 5.46 20.18 6.76
CA TYR A 88 4.49 19.80 7.78
C TYR A 88 5.10 18.86 8.83
N PRO A 89 6.04 19.34 9.65
CA PRO A 89 6.76 18.50 10.63
C PRO A 89 5.87 17.93 11.73
N LYS A 90 4.66 18.50 11.90
CA LYS A 90 3.63 17.98 12.82
C LYS A 90 2.82 16.80 12.23
N GLY A 91 3.14 16.35 11.03
CA GLY A 91 2.40 15.32 10.32
C GLY A 91 1.07 15.83 9.74
N GLY A 92 0.19 14.93 9.40
CA GLY A 92 -1.16 15.24 8.89
C GLY A 92 -1.35 15.00 7.39
N GLY A 93 -0.27 14.64 6.67
CA GLY A 93 -0.32 14.13 5.31
C GLY A 93 -1.20 14.90 4.34
N ALA A 94 -1.79 14.18 3.39
CA ALA A 94 -2.58 14.79 2.31
C ALA A 94 -3.82 15.53 2.80
N TYR A 95 -4.48 15.06 3.88
CA TYR A 95 -5.64 15.75 4.47
C TYR A 95 -5.30 17.17 4.92
N MET A 96 -4.25 17.31 5.75
CA MET A 96 -3.84 18.62 6.28
C MET A 96 -3.29 19.54 5.20
N VAL A 97 -2.50 19.01 4.27
CA VAL A 97 -1.95 19.79 3.14
C VAL A 97 -3.07 20.34 2.28
N SER A 98 -4.05 19.52 1.93
CA SER A 98 -5.20 19.91 1.11
C SER A 98 -6.07 20.92 1.84
N LYS A 99 -6.43 20.65 3.11
CA LYS A 99 -7.24 21.56 3.93
C LYS A 99 -6.60 22.92 4.08
N SER A 100 -5.30 22.96 4.38
CA SER A 100 -4.58 24.23 4.66
C SER A 100 -4.32 25.09 3.41
N ASN A 101 -4.17 24.49 2.22
CA ASN A 101 -3.75 25.21 1.02
C ASN A 101 -4.85 25.33 -0.05
N LEU A 102 -5.71 24.31 -0.20
CA LEU A 102 -6.79 24.27 -1.19
C LEU A 102 -8.15 24.64 -0.58
N GLY A 103 -8.29 24.53 0.75
CA GLY A 103 -9.53 24.82 1.48
C GLY A 103 -10.24 23.58 1.98
N GLU A 104 -11.31 23.81 2.76
CA GLU A 104 -12.00 22.75 3.52
C GLU A 104 -12.58 21.64 2.65
N LYS A 105 -13.23 21.98 1.53
CA LYS A 105 -13.84 21.00 0.60
C LYS A 105 -12.81 20.02 0.03
N TRP A 106 -11.64 20.53 -0.35
CA TRP A 106 -10.55 19.70 -0.86
C TRP A 106 -9.89 18.87 0.23
N GLY A 107 -9.81 19.43 1.45
CA GLY A 107 -9.41 18.66 2.63
C GLY A 107 -10.35 17.50 2.91
N LEU A 108 -11.67 17.76 2.87
CA LEU A 108 -12.69 16.74 3.08
C LEU A 108 -12.63 15.64 2.01
N LEU A 109 -12.45 16.02 0.73
CA LEU A 109 -12.27 15.06 -0.36
C LEU A 109 -11.01 14.19 -0.15
N ALA A 110 -9.88 14.80 0.21
CA ALA A 110 -8.66 14.07 0.50
C ALA A 110 -8.79 13.14 1.72
N GLY A 111 -9.44 13.62 2.79
CA GLY A 111 -9.69 12.83 4.00
C GLY A 111 -10.64 11.66 3.76
N GLY A 112 -11.74 11.88 3.06
CA GLY A 112 -12.70 10.84 2.67
C GLY A 112 -12.07 9.77 1.78
N SER A 113 -11.28 10.18 0.78
CA SER A 113 -10.48 9.26 -0.05
C SER A 113 -9.51 8.42 0.77
N LEU A 114 -8.78 9.01 1.72
CA LEU A 114 -7.87 8.28 2.59
C LEU A 114 -8.59 7.30 3.52
N LEU A 115 -9.79 7.62 4.00
CA LEU A 115 -10.58 6.67 4.80
C LEU A 115 -10.97 5.45 3.98
N VAL A 116 -11.42 5.66 2.73
CA VAL A 116 -11.72 4.56 1.80
C VAL A 116 -10.45 3.77 1.47
N ASP A 117 -9.34 4.45 1.24
CA ASP A 117 -8.04 3.85 1.01
C ASP A 117 -7.62 2.91 2.14
N TYR A 118 -7.72 3.32 3.41
CA TYR A 118 -7.37 2.46 4.53
C TYR A 118 -8.27 1.23 4.68
N ILE A 119 -9.56 1.32 4.33
CA ILE A 119 -10.45 0.15 4.29
C ILE A 119 -9.98 -0.83 3.21
N LEU A 120 -9.67 -0.30 2.03
CA LEU A 120 -9.19 -1.09 0.90
C LEU A 120 -7.79 -1.65 1.13
N THR A 121 -6.90 -0.91 1.81
CA THR A 121 -5.59 -1.41 2.26
C THR A 121 -5.74 -2.70 3.05
N VAL A 122 -6.66 -2.72 4.03
CA VAL A 122 -6.93 -3.94 4.81
C VAL A 122 -7.45 -5.06 3.92
N ALA A 123 -8.46 -4.78 3.09
CA ALA A 123 -9.08 -5.80 2.23
C ALA A 123 -8.09 -6.37 1.20
N VAL A 124 -7.34 -5.51 0.49
CA VAL A 124 -6.33 -5.93 -0.52
C VAL A 124 -5.19 -6.69 0.12
N SER A 125 -4.60 -6.16 1.19
CA SER A 125 -3.44 -6.79 1.85
C SER A 125 -3.79 -8.16 2.42
N ILE A 126 -4.96 -8.30 3.05
CA ILE A 126 -5.40 -9.58 3.59
C ILE A 126 -5.78 -10.57 2.48
N SER A 127 -6.46 -10.11 1.41
CA SER A 127 -6.75 -10.97 0.25
C SER A 127 -5.47 -11.48 -0.41
N SER A 128 -4.49 -10.57 -0.65
CA SER A 128 -3.17 -10.96 -1.19
C SER A 128 -2.40 -11.89 -0.23
N GLY A 129 -2.54 -11.70 1.08
CA GLY A 129 -1.97 -12.60 2.09
C GLY A 129 -2.60 -14.00 2.04
N ALA A 130 -3.91 -14.08 1.82
CA ALA A 130 -4.60 -15.34 1.59
C ALA A 130 -4.18 -15.99 0.27
N ASP A 131 -3.98 -15.20 -0.82
CA ASP A 131 -3.44 -15.69 -2.10
C ASP A 131 -2.04 -16.31 -1.93
N ALA A 132 -1.14 -15.64 -1.20
CA ALA A 132 0.20 -16.15 -0.92
C ALA A 132 0.16 -17.43 -0.06
N LEU A 133 -0.77 -17.52 0.90
CA LEU A 133 -0.95 -18.71 1.73
C LEU A 133 -1.47 -19.89 0.92
N VAL A 134 -2.48 -19.66 0.09
CA VAL A 134 -3.06 -20.68 -0.80
C VAL A 134 -2.04 -21.15 -1.84
N ALA A 135 -1.24 -20.26 -2.40
CA ALA A 135 -0.15 -20.62 -3.30
C ALA A 135 0.90 -21.56 -2.65
N ALA A 136 1.12 -21.41 -1.33
CA ALA A 136 1.98 -22.31 -0.56
C ALA A 136 1.29 -23.65 -0.20
N ILE A 137 -0.03 -23.60 0.04
CA ILE A 137 -0.84 -24.75 0.49
C ILE A 137 -2.13 -24.80 -0.36
N PRO A 138 -2.09 -25.40 -1.56
CA PRO A 138 -3.22 -25.37 -2.51
C PRO A 138 -4.54 -25.98 -1.97
N THR A 139 -4.46 -26.89 -1.00
CA THR A 139 -5.65 -27.48 -0.37
C THR A 139 -6.55 -26.47 0.34
N LEU A 140 -6.01 -25.27 0.64
CA LEU A 140 -6.75 -24.19 1.29
C LEU A 140 -7.51 -23.28 0.30
N TYR A 141 -7.40 -23.51 -1.01
CA TYR A 141 -7.99 -22.63 -2.04
C TYR A 141 -9.51 -22.44 -1.86
N SER A 142 -10.25 -23.53 -1.61
CA SER A 142 -11.70 -23.46 -1.39
C SER A 142 -12.12 -22.68 -0.13
N HIS A 143 -11.19 -22.41 0.78
CA HIS A 143 -11.43 -21.70 2.04
C HIS A 143 -10.81 -20.31 2.08
N LYS A 144 -10.31 -19.79 0.94
CA LYS A 144 -9.58 -18.53 0.83
C LYS A 144 -10.32 -17.36 1.48
N VAL A 145 -11.60 -17.15 1.16
CA VAL A 145 -12.42 -16.05 1.70
C VAL A 145 -12.57 -16.18 3.22
N LEU A 146 -12.82 -17.39 3.71
CA LEU A 146 -12.91 -17.66 5.15
C LEU A 146 -11.59 -17.33 5.87
N ILE A 147 -10.47 -17.77 5.30
CA ILE A 147 -9.13 -17.48 5.83
C ILE A 147 -8.89 -15.98 5.88
N ALA A 148 -9.20 -15.25 4.80
CA ALA A 148 -9.08 -13.80 4.76
C ALA A 148 -9.92 -13.12 5.85
N CYS A 149 -11.18 -13.51 6.02
CA CYS A 149 -12.04 -12.97 7.09
C CYS A 149 -11.48 -13.27 8.49
N LEU A 150 -10.97 -14.48 8.74
CA LEU A 150 -10.36 -14.85 10.01
C LEU A 150 -9.08 -14.04 10.29
N LEU A 151 -8.26 -13.75 9.28
CA LEU A 151 -7.09 -12.89 9.41
C LEU A 151 -7.47 -11.46 9.77
N VAL A 152 -8.53 -10.88 9.14
CA VAL A 152 -9.05 -9.55 9.52
C VAL A 152 -9.52 -9.56 10.97
N LEU A 153 -10.30 -10.56 11.39
CA LEU A 153 -10.75 -10.69 12.78
C LEU A 153 -9.57 -10.79 13.75
N PHE A 154 -8.56 -11.55 13.39
CA PHE A 154 -7.35 -11.70 14.21
C PHE A 154 -6.64 -10.35 14.41
N ILE A 155 -6.39 -9.59 13.34
CA ILE A 155 -5.75 -8.27 13.43
C ILE A 155 -6.64 -7.28 14.18
N LEU A 156 -7.95 -7.29 13.94
CA LEU A 156 -8.93 -6.46 14.65
C LEU A 156 -8.83 -6.69 16.15
N LEU A 157 -8.83 -7.96 16.60
CA LEU A 157 -8.70 -8.30 18.01
C LEU A 157 -7.36 -7.88 18.60
N LEU A 158 -6.25 -8.03 17.86
CA LEU A 158 -4.93 -7.55 18.30
C LEU A 158 -4.92 -6.04 18.49
N ASN A 159 -5.53 -5.28 17.57
CA ASN A 159 -5.64 -3.82 17.67
C ASN A 159 -6.53 -3.38 18.82
N LEU A 160 -7.67 -4.03 19.04
CA LEU A 160 -8.53 -3.77 20.20
C LEU A 160 -7.83 -4.05 21.53
N ARG A 161 -6.92 -5.03 21.56
CA ARG A 161 -6.06 -5.33 22.72
C ARG A 161 -4.90 -4.34 22.89
N GLY A 162 -4.59 -3.54 21.87
CA GLY A 162 -3.40 -2.68 21.85
C GLY A 162 -2.09 -3.49 21.90
N LEU A 163 -2.08 -4.72 21.36
CA LEU A 163 -0.90 -5.58 21.30
C LEU A 163 0.02 -5.24 20.12
N THR A 164 -0.47 -4.45 19.17
CA THR A 164 0.27 -3.97 17.99
C THR A 164 1.26 -2.84 18.33
N GLU A 165 1.39 -2.48 19.61
CA GLU A 165 2.26 -1.39 20.06
C GLU A 165 3.75 -1.76 20.09
N SER A 166 4.11 -3.06 19.97
CA SER A 166 5.51 -3.48 20.00
C SER A 166 6.21 -3.34 18.65
N ALA A 167 6.69 -2.12 18.39
CA ALA A 167 7.45 -1.76 17.19
C ALA A 167 8.62 -2.72 16.87
N THR A 168 9.21 -3.32 17.89
CA THR A 168 10.34 -4.25 17.74
C THR A 168 9.88 -5.58 17.17
N VAL A 169 8.81 -6.17 17.71
CA VAL A 169 8.30 -7.47 17.26
C VAL A 169 7.78 -7.38 15.82
N LEU A 170 7.06 -6.30 15.49
CA LEU A 170 6.50 -6.08 14.15
C LEU A 170 7.59 -5.83 13.09
N SER A 171 8.81 -5.43 13.48
CA SER A 171 9.87 -5.16 12.51
C SER A 171 10.54 -6.44 11.97
N TYR A 172 10.55 -7.55 12.70
CA TYR A 172 11.19 -8.79 12.25
C TYR A 172 10.61 -9.35 10.95
N PRO A 173 9.29 -9.57 10.82
CA PRO A 173 8.72 -10.10 9.57
C PRO A 173 9.03 -9.24 8.34
N VAL A 174 9.03 -7.91 8.50
CA VAL A 174 9.32 -6.99 7.39
C VAL A 174 10.75 -7.14 6.90
N TYR A 175 11.72 -7.18 7.82
CA TYR A 175 13.13 -7.36 7.43
C TYR A 175 13.39 -8.77 6.89
N LEU A 176 12.76 -9.80 7.42
CA LEU A 176 12.86 -11.16 6.89
C LEU A 176 12.31 -11.24 5.46
N PHE A 177 11.20 -10.57 5.17
CA PHE A 177 10.66 -10.46 3.82
C PHE A 177 11.63 -9.73 2.87
N ILE A 178 12.13 -8.55 3.26
CA ILE A 178 13.07 -7.77 2.44
C ILE A 178 14.30 -8.60 2.13
N VAL A 179 14.93 -9.21 3.14
CA VAL A 179 16.14 -10.03 2.98
C VAL A 179 15.83 -11.26 2.14
N GLY A 180 14.72 -11.94 2.40
CA GLY A 180 14.30 -13.11 1.63
C GLY A 180 14.14 -12.82 0.13
N LEU A 181 13.49 -11.70 -0.22
CA LEU A 181 13.34 -11.29 -1.61
C LEU A 181 14.66 -10.82 -2.25
N ILE A 182 15.48 -10.06 -1.53
CA ILE A 182 16.80 -9.65 -2.02
C ILE A 182 17.65 -10.89 -2.34
N VAL A 183 17.71 -11.86 -1.42
CA VAL A 183 18.44 -13.11 -1.63
C VAL A 183 17.88 -13.89 -2.82
N MET A 184 16.56 -14.00 -2.94
CA MET A 184 15.91 -14.65 -4.08
C MET A 184 16.29 -13.96 -5.40
N ILE A 185 16.25 -12.62 -5.45
CA ILE A 185 16.61 -11.85 -6.65
C ILE A 185 18.10 -12.05 -7.00
N ILE A 186 18.98 -12.02 -6.02
CA ILE A 186 20.43 -12.28 -6.23
C ILE A 186 20.65 -13.68 -6.78
N ILE A 187 20.06 -14.71 -6.19
CA ILE A 187 20.18 -16.11 -6.66
C ILE A 187 19.61 -16.25 -8.07
N GLY A 188 18.40 -15.67 -8.33
CA GLY A 188 17.79 -15.72 -9.64
C GLY A 188 18.65 -15.05 -10.71
N THR A 189 19.16 -13.86 -10.45
CA THR A 189 20.06 -13.12 -11.33
C THR A 189 21.37 -13.86 -11.55
N PHE A 190 21.96 -14.47 -10.52
CA PHE A 190 23.16 -15.28 -10.63
C PHE A 190 22.95 -16.50 -11.51
N LYS A 191 21.85 -17.24 -11.35
CA LYS A 191 21.50 -18.39 -12.23
C LYS A 191 21.35 -17.98 -13.68
N VAL A 192 20.73 -16.83 -13.94
CA VAL A 192 20.60 -16.23 -15.27
C VAL A 192 21.99 -15.89 -15.84
N ALA A 193 22.84 -15.20 -15.07
CA ALA A 193 24.15 -14.75 -15.51
C ALA A 193 25.15 -15.92 -15.76
N THR A 194 25.00 -17.03 -15.05
CA THR A 194 25.85 -18.22 -15.19
C THR A 194 25.31 -19.25 -16.19
N GLY A 195 24.19 -18.97 -16.86
CA GLY A 195 23.56 -19.90 -17.80
C GLY A 195 22.95 -21.15 -17.15
N GLN A 196 22.79 -21.15 -15.81
CA GLN A 196 22.12 -22.25 -15.09
C GLN A 196 20.59 -22.20 -15.20
N ALA A 197 20.06 -21.07 -15.67
CA ALA A 197 18.65 -20.89 -15.94
C ALA A 197 18.48 -20.60 -17.43
N GLU A 198 17.81 -21.50 -18.15
CA GLU A 198 17.44 -21.25 -19.55
C GLU A 198 16.39 -20.14 -19.64
N PRO A 199 16.48 -19.26 -20.65
CA PRO A 199 15.48 -18.25 -20.86
C PRO A 199 14.17 -18.89 -21.36
N HIS A 200 13.08 -18.63 -20.63
CA HIS A 200 11.73 -19.05 -21.02
C HIS A 200 10.87 -17.87 -21.50
N MET A 201 11.53 -16.81 -21.97
CA MET A 201 10.87 -15.61 -22.46
C MET A 201 9.93 -15.93 -23.61
N GLN A 202 8.69 -15.44 -23.52
CA GLN A 202 7.66 -15.66 -24.55
C GLN A 202 7.89 -14.82 -25.82
N SER A 203 8.69 -13.78 -25.74
CA SER A 203 9.06 -12.89 -26.84
C SER A 203 10.32 -12.10 -26.53
N ALA A 204 11.09 -11.70 -27.55
CA ALA A 204 12.24 -10.81 -27.36
C ALA A 204 11.76 -9.37 -27.02
N VAL A 205 12.59 -8.64 -26.28
CA VAL A 205 12.36 -7.21 -25.99
C VAL A 205 12.31 -6.41 -27.29
N GLY A 206 11.31 -5.55 -27.43
CA GLY A 206 11.15 -4.69 -28.62
C GLY A 206 10.36 -5.31 -29.76
N THR A 207 9.91 -6.57 -29.66
CA THR A 207 9.05 -7.18 -30.68
C THR A 207 7.65 -6.56 -30.63
N ALA A 208 7.14 -6.15 -31.80
CA ALA A 208 5.75 -5.69 -31.90
C ALA A 208 4.79 -6.87 -31.67
N VAL A 209 3.87 -6.71 -30.74
CA VAL A 209 2.86 -7.73 -30.43
C VAL A 209 1.49 -7.24 -30.92
N PRO A 210 0.84 -7.96 -31.84
CA PRO A 210 -0.50 -7.61 -32.30
C PRO A 210 -1.49 -7.50 -31.13
N GLY A 211 -2.36 -6.49 -31.18
CA GLY A 211 -3.37 -6.25 -30.13
C GLY A 211 -2.88 -5.40 -28.95
N VAL A 212 -1.59 -5.12 -28.82
CA VAL A 212 -1.08 -4.17 -27.81
C VAL A 212 -1.34 -2.75 -28.29
N SER A 213 -2.35 -2.12 -27.71
CA SER A 213 -2.69 -0.72 -27.93
C SER A 213 -2.10 0.18 -26.86
N LEU A 214 -1.99 1.49 -27.15
CA LEU A 214 -1.64 2.48 -26.13
C LEU A 214 -2.58 2.42 -24.91
N PHE A 215 -3.88 2.20 -25.14
CA PHE A 215 -4.86 2.05 -24.08
C PHE A 215 -4.53 0.87 -23.16
N LEU A 216 -4.13 -0.28 -23.71
CA LEU A 216 -3.72 -1.44 -22.92
C LEU A 216 -2.44 -1.17 -22.12
N LEU A 217 -1.46 -0.48 -22.71
CA LEU A 217 -0.23 -0.10 -21.99
C LEU A 217 -0.52 0.88 -20.84
N LEU A 218 -1.38 1.87 -21.06
CA LEU A 218 -1.80 2.78 -20.01
C LEU A 218 -2.58 2.05 -18.91
N LYS A 219 -3.44 1.09 -19.28
CA LYS A 219 -4.16 0.24 -18.32
C LYS A 219 -3.20 -0.62 -17.51
N ALA A 220 -2.19 -1.21 -18.13
CA ALA A 220 -1.16 -2.01 -17.45
C ALA A 220 -0.27 -1.13 -16.56
N PHE A 221 0.12 0.06 -17.01
CA PHE A 221 0.84 1.04 -16.20
C PHE A 221 0.04 1.46 -14.97
N SER A 222 -1.25 1.80 -15.13
CA SER A 222 -2.10 2.14 -14.00
C SER A 222 -2.21 0.96 -13.01
N SER A 223 -2.35 -0.28 -13.51
CA SER A 223 -2.36 -1.48 -12.67
C SER A 223 -1.06 -1.62 -11.87
N GLY A 224 0.10 -1.39 -12.50
CA GLY A 224 1.40 -1.41 -11.83
C GLY A 224 1.59 -0.27 -10.83
N ALA A 225 1.02 0.91 -11.11
CA ALA A 225 1.07 2.05 -10.20
C ALA A 225 0.38 1.79 -8.86
N SER A 226 -0.49 0.78 -8.77
CA SER A 226 -1.05 0.32 -7.49
C SER A 226 0.01 -0.19 -6.50
N SER A 227 1.21 -0.53 -6.97
CA SER A 227 2.34 -0.90 -6.10
C SER A 227 2.98 0.28 -5.36
N LEU A 228 2.51 1.51 -5.59
CA LEU A 228 3.04 2.72 -4.94
C LEU A 228 2.17 3.23 -3.80
N THR A 229 1.14 2.50 -3.42
CA THR A 229 0.29 2.81 -2.26
C THR A 229 1.08 2.67 -0.96
N GLY A 230 0.68 3.39 0.08
CA GLY A 230 1.35 3.37 1.39
C GLY A 230 2.60 4.26 1.50
N VAL A 231 3.03 4.93 0.41
CA VAL A 231 4.18 5.86 0.45
C VAL A 231 3.90 7.06 1.36
N GLU A 232 2.64 7.47 1.49
CA GLU A 232 2.20 8.60 2.33
C GLU A 232 2.29 8.30 3.84
N ALA A 233 2.32 7.03 4.26
CA ALA A 233 2.27 6.65 5.67
C ALA A 233 3.40 7.30 6.49
N ILE A 234 4.60 7.43 5.92
CA ILE A 234 5.74 8.09 6.56
C ILE A 234 5.46 9.58 6.79
N SER A 235 4.81 10.27 5.83
CA SER A 235 4.48 11.68 5.96
C SER A 235 3.39 11.95 7.00
N ASN A 236 2.48 11.00 7.19
CA ASN A 236 1.45 11.07 8.23
C ASN A 236 2.03 10.90 9.64
N ALA A 237 3.11 10.12 9.77
CA ALA A 237 3.67 9.67 11.03
C ALA A 237 4.96 10.41 11.45
N VAL A 238 5.26 11.60 10.89
CA VAL A 238 6.51 12.36 11.19
C VAL A 238 6.73 12.59 12.67
N THR A 239 5.66 12.85 13.44
CA THR A 239 5.72 13.08 14.90
C THR A 239 6.15 11.86 15.70
N ASN A 240 6.08 10.66 15.14
CA ASN A 240 6.44 9.42 15.80
C ASN A 240 7.94 9.13 15.74
N PHE A 241 8.71 9.87 14.94
CA PHE A 241 10.15 9.66 14.80
C PHE A 241 10.93 10.29 15.95
N LYS A 242 12.03 9.65 16.34
CA LYS A 242 13.05 10.26 17.21
C LYS A 242 13.64 11.50 16.52
N GLU A 243 14.02 12.50 17.32
CA GLU A 243 14.64 13.72 16.79
C GLU A 243 16.01 13.47 16.09
N PRO A 244 16.28 14.18 15.02
CA PRO A 244 15.44 15.16 14.32
C PRO A 244 14.37 14.46 13.44
N GLY A 245 13.10 14.57 13.84
CA GLY A 245 11.96 13.85 13.26
C GLY A 245 11.86 13.93 11.72
N PRO A 246 11.77 15.15 11.13
CA PRO A 246 11.64 15.29 9.68
C PRO A 246 12.82 14.68 8.90
N ASN A 247 14.06 14.85 9.37
CA ASN A 247 15.24 14.28 8.72
C ASN A 247 15.23 12.74 8.77
N ASN A 248 14.80 12.17 9.89
CA ASN A 248 14.70 10.73 10.03
C ASN A 248 13.56 10.16 9.17
N ALA A 249 12.42 10.85 9.09
CA ALA A 249 11.31 10.48 8.22
C ALA A 249 11.72 10.50 6.73
N VAL A 250 12.43 11.54 6.28
CA VAL A 250 12.93 11.64 4.89
C VAL A 250 13.92 10.52 4.57
N LYS A 251 14.85 10.21 5.47
CA LYS A 251 15.78 9.09 5.27
C LYS A 251 15.06 7.76 5.16
N THR A 252 14.04 7.57 5.98
CA THR A 252 13.18 6.36 5.92
C THR A 252 12.39 6.29 4.63
N LEU A 253 11.81 7.41 4.16
CA LEU A 253 11.11 7.51 2.88
C LEU A 253 12.00 7.15 1.68
N ILE A 254 13.21 7.68 1.63
CA ILE A 254 14.16 7.39 0.56
C ILE A 254 14.58 5.91 0.60
N ALA A 255 14.89 5.38 1.79
CA ALA A 255 15.24 3.96 1.95
C ALA A 255 14.10 3.05 1.50
N MET A 256 12.86 3.34 1.91
CA MET A 256 11.67 2.61 1.48
C MET A 256 11.53 2.64 -0.05
N GLY A 257 11.56 3.84 -0.67
CA GLY A 257 11.43 3.97 -2.12
C GLY A 257 12.54 3.23 -2.89
N SER A 258 13.79 3.27 -2.38
CA SER A 258 14.91 2.54 -2.99
C SER A 258 14.74 1.02 -2.90
N ILE A 259 14.31 0.50 -1.75
CA ILE A 259 14.06 -0.93 -1.55
C ILE A 259 12.88 -1.37 -2.43
N LEU A 260 11.77 -0.63 -2.41
CA LEU A 260 10.59 -0.91 -3.22
C LEU A 260 10.94 -0.95 -4.72
N GLY A 261 11.67 0.05 -5.22
CA GLY A 261 12.11 0.10 -6.61
C GLY A 261 13.01 -1.05 -7.00
N PHE A 262 13.98 -1.41 -6.14
CA PHE A 262 14.86 -2.56 -6.37
C PHE A 262 14.08 -3.88 -6.43
N LEU A 263 13.18 -4.11 -5.49
CA LEU A 263 12.36 -5.33 -5.45
C LEU A 263 11.43 -5.42 -6.66
N LEU A 264 10.77 -4.30 -7.04
CA LEU A 264 9.89 -4.23 -8.20
C LEU A 264 10.63 -4.63 -9.49
N VAL A 265 11.78 -4.00 -9.75
CA VAL A 265 12.57 -4.29 -10.96
C VAL A 265 13.11 -5.71 -10.94
N GLY A 266 13.61 -6.18 -9.80
CA GLY A 266 14.12 -7.54 -9.67
C GLY A 266 13.05 -8.60 -9.94
N ILE A 267 11.85 -8.43 -9.36
CA ILE A 267 10.74 -9.36 -9.58
C ILE A 267 10.24 -9.31 -11.04
N VAL A 268 10.03 -8.11 -11.60
CA VAL A 268 9.58 -7.95 -12.99
C VAL A 268 10.61 -8.52 -13.98
N GLY A 269 11.90 -8.19 -13.79
CA GLY A 269 12.97 -8.68 -14.66
C GLY A 269 13.11 -10.20 -14.64
N LEU A 270 13.10 -10.80 -13.46
CA LEU A 270 13.17 -12.25 -13.32
C LEU A 270 11.88 -12.94 -13.82
N SER A 271 10.69 -12.36 -13.55
CA SER A 271 9.42 -12.91 -14.06
C SER A 271 9.41 -12.94 -15.58
N TYR A 272 9.91 -11.89 -16.24
CA TYR A 272 10.07 -11.86 -17.69
C TYR A 272 11.06 -12.95 -18.18
N TRP A 273 12.24 -13.08 -17.56
CA TRP A 273 13.26 -14.05 -17.94
C TRP A 273 12.77 -15.50 -17.80
N TYR A 274 12.13 -15.82 -16.70
CA TYR A 274 11.58 -17.15 -16.42
C TYR A 274 10.24 -17.43 -17.11
N GLY A 275 9.72 -16.47 -17.90
CA GLY A 275 8.45 -16.62 -18.62
C GLY A 275 7.24 -16.80 -17.70
N ILE A 276 7.28 -16.24 -16.50
CA ILE A 276 6.20 -16.35 -15.52
C ILE A 276 4.96 -15.61 -16.03
N LEU A 277 3.84 -16.31 -16.03
CA LEU A 277 2.53 -15.76 -16.38
C LEU A 277 1.55 -15.90 -15.20
N PRO A 278 0.57 -15.00 -15.07
CA PRO A 278 -0.44 -15.10 -14.02
C PRO A 278 -1.25 -16.41 -14.14
N GLN A 279 -1.56 -17.01 -13.01
CA GLN A 279 -2.39 -18.22 -12.87
C GLN A 279 -3.40 -18.01 -11.72
N GLU A 280 -4.56 -18.65 -11.80
CA GLU A 280 -5.64 -18.46 -10.82
C GLU A 280 -5.28 -18.94 -9.40
N GLU A 281 -4.53 -20.03 -9.28
CA GLU A 281 -4.27 -20.70 -8.01
C GLU A 281 -2.93 -20.31 -7.36
N THR A 282 -2.09 -19.55 -8.07
CA THR A 282 -0.74 -19.22 -7.59
C THR A 282 -0.31 -17.82 -8.00
N THR A 283 0.31 -17.09 -7.09
CA THR A 283 0.79 -15.74 -7.37
C THR A 283 2.06 -15.74 -8.21
N VAL A 284 2.30 -14.68 -8.99
CA VAL A 284 3.53 -14.48 -9.76
C VAL A 284 4.77 -14.58 -8.88
N LEU A 285 4.72 -13.98 -7.67
CA LEU A 285 5.83 -14.06 -6.72
C LEU A 285 6.08 -15.50 -6.24
N SER A 286 5.03 -16.29 -6.01
CA SER A 286 5.13 -17.69 -5.61
C SER A 286 5.75 -18.55 -6.72
N GLN A 287 5.28 -18.37 -7.96
CA GLN A 287 5.87 -19.05 -9.12
C GLN A 287 7.35 -18.71 -9.28
N LEU A 288 7.70 -17.43 -9.19
CA LEU A 288 9.09 -16.98 -9.28
C LEU A 288 9.95 -17.60 -8.17
N ALA A 289 9.48 -17.58 -6.92
CA ALA A 289 10.19 -18.20 -5.80
C ALA A 289 10.40 -19.70 -6.03
N LYS A 290 9.41 -20.42 -6.58
CA LYS A 290 9.51 -21.83 -6.91
C LYS A 290 10.54 -22.11 -8.01
N HIS A 291 10.59 -21.28 -9.05
CA HIS A 291 11.58 -21.43 -10.16
C HIS A 291 13.00 -21.12 -9.69
N VAL A 292 13.18 -20.07 -8.87
CA VAL A 292 14.51 -19.62 -8.42
C VAL A 292 15.05 -20.51 -7.30
N LEU A 293 14.25 -20.82 -6.30
CA LEU A 293 14.71 -21.52 -5.10
C LEU A 293 14.41 -23.03 -5.12
N GLY A 294 13.49 -23.48 -5.98
CA GLY A 294 12.92 -24.82 -5.91
C GLY A 294 11.87 -24.93 -4.79
N GLN A 295 11.09 -26.00 -4.76
CA GLN A 295 10.06 -26.24 -3.75
C GLN A 295 10.69 -26.85 -2.47
N ASN A 296 11.40 -26.03 -1.70
CA ASN A 296 12.14 -26.41 -0.52
C ASN A 296 11.88 -25.42 0.65
N VAL A 297 12.63 -25.53 1.74
CA VAL A 297 12.49 -24.67 2.93
C VAL A 297 12.63 -23.18 2.59
N ALA A 298 13.49 -22.80 1.65
CA ALA A 298 13.66 -21.39 1.25
C ALA A 298 12.41 -20.84 0.55
N TYR A 299 11.74 -21.65 -0.27
CA TYR A 299 10.45 -21.30 -0.86
C TYR A 299 9.39 -21.02 0.20
N TYR A 300 9.21 -21.94 1.15
CA TYR A 300 8.23 -21.77 2.23
C TYR A 300 8.58 -20.60 3.15
N PHE A 301 9.86 -20.32 3.35
CA PHE A 301 10.31 -19.13 4.07
C PHE A 301 9.87 -17.82 3.37
N VAL A 302 10.06 -17.72 2.05
CA VAL A 302 9.59 -16.56 1.27
C VAL A 302 8.08 -16.43 1.35
N GLN A 303 7.33 -17.53 1.21
CA GLN A 303 5.87 -17.51 1.32
C GLN A 303 5.39 -17.07 2.70
N ALA A 304 5.97 -17.63 3.77
CA ALA A 304 5.61 -17.28 5.14
C ALA A 304 5.88 -15.79 5.43
N THR A 305 7.03 -15.27 5.01
CA THR A 305 7.38 -13.86 5.20
C THR A 305 6.51 -12.94 4.34
N THR A 306 6.07 -13.39 3.15
CA THR A 306 5.11 -12.67 2.30
C THR A 306 3.74 -12.56 2.98
N VAL A 307 3.22 -13.65 3.53
CA VAL A 307 1.97 -13.63 4.30
C VAL A 307 2.09 -12.69 5.49
N MET A 308 3.19 -12.78 6.24
CA MET A 308 3.41 -11.95 7.43
C MET A 308 3.46 -10.46 7.09
N ILE A 309 4.18 -10.05 6.04
CA ILE A 309 4.25 -8.62 5.67
C ILE A 309 2.90 -8.10 5.18
N LEU A 310 2.12 -8.89 4.45
CA LEU A 310 0.79 -8.53 3.97
C LEU A 310 -0.20 -8.36 5.13
N VAL A 311 -0.13 -9.24 6.13
CA VAL A 311 -0.89 -9.09 7.39
C VAL A 311 -0.48 -7.83 8.15
N LEU A 312 0.82 -7.50 8.18
CA LEU A 312 1.32 -6.26 8.78
C LEU A 312 0.93 -5.01 7.98
N ALA A 313 0.87 -5.11 6.65
CA ALA A 313 0.36 -4.04 5.80
C ALA A 313 -1.10 -3.68 6.16
N ALA A 314 -1.95 -4.68 6.33
CA ALA A 314 -3.31 -4.47 6.82
C ALA A 314 -3.34 -3.75 8.18
N ASN A 315 -2.38 -4.02 9.07
CA ASN A 315 -2.30 -3.34 10.37
C ASN A 315 -2.01 -1.84 10.24
N THR A 316 -1.39 -1.37 9.15
CA THR A 316 -1.22 0.08 8.92
C THR A 316 -2.56 0.79 8.78
N GLY A 317 -3.54 0.17 8.09
CA GLY A 317 -4.91 0.66 8.01
C GLY A 317 -5.57 0.77 9.41
N PHE A 318 -5.41 -0.25 10.25
CA PHE A 318 -5.92 -0.25 11.63
C PHE A 318 -5.27 0.80 12.54
N THR A 319 -4.11 1.32 12.17
CA THR A 319 -3.45 2.42 12.89
C THR A 319 -3.85 3.79 12.31
N ALA A 320 -3.87 3.93 10.99
CA ALA A 320 -4.06 5.21 10.31
C ALA A 320 -5.53 5.65 10.24
N PHE A 321 -6.45 4.73 9.91
CA PHE A 321 -7.88 5.02 9.82
C PHE A 321 -8.46 5.62 11.11
N PRO A 322 -8.23 5.04 12.31
CA PRO A 322 -8.74 5.61 13.54
C PRO A 322 -8.21 7.01 13.86
N MET A 323 -6.95 7.27 13.52
CA MET A 323 -6.34 8.59 13.75
C MET A 323 -6.93 9.66 12.82
N LEU A 324 -7.12 9.32 11.54
CA LEU A 324 -7.72 10.22 10.56
C LEU A 324 -9.20 10.45 10.87
N ALA A 325 -9.97 9.39 11.14
CA ALA A 325 -11.38 9.48 11.51
C ALA A 325 -11.59 10.35 12.76
N ALA A 326 -10.75 10.19 13.79
CA ALA A 326 -10.80 11.03 14.99
C ALA A 326 -10.42 12.49 14.70
N SER A 327 -9.49 12.75 13.78
CA SER A 327 -9.14 14.11 13.36
C SER A 327 -10.30 14.78 12.62
N MET A 328 -10.91 14.07 11.66
CA MET A 328 -12.07 14.58 10.93
C MET A 328 -13.29 14.77 11.83
N ALA A 329 -13.49 13.89 12.83
CA ALA A 329 -14.56 14.04 13.81
C ALA A 329 -14.37 15.26 14.74
N LYS A 330 -13.12 15.60 15.11
CA LYS A 330 -12.80 16.85 15.82
C LYS A 330 -13.08 18.07 14.96
N ASP A 331 -12.85 17.98 13.66
CA ASP A 331 -13.17 19.01 12.67
C ASP A 331 -14.66 19.05 12.32
N LYS A 332 -15.50 18.21 12.96
CA LYS A 332 -16.97 18.07 12.77
C LYS A 332 -17.38 17.46 11.41
N TYR A 333 -16.49 16.77 10.72
CA TYR A 333 -16.76 16.08 9.45
C TYR A 333 -17.04 14.58 9.61
N MET A 334 -17.14 14.08 10.85
CA MET A 334 -17.52 12.70 11.14
C MET A 334 -18.25 12.61 12.47
N PRO A 335 -19.04 11.55 12.70
CA PRO A 335 -19.75 11.35 13.97
C PRO A 335 -18.80 11.38 15.17
N VAL A 336 -19.23 12.01 16.26
CA VAL A 336 -18.46 12.17 17.50
C VAL A 336 -18.00 10.83 18.09
N MET A 337 -18.69 9.73 17.79
CA MET A 337 -18.33 8.39 18.24
C MET A 337 -16.89 7.98 17.84
N PHE A 338 -16.33 8.55 16.77
CA PHE A 338 -14.96 8.30 16.32
C PHE A 338 -13.89 9.02 17.15
N THR A 339 -14.28 10.00 18.00
CA THR A 339 -13.37 10.63 18.95
C THR A 339 -13.26 9.87 20.27
N ALA A 340 -14.22 8.96 20.54
CA ALA A 340 -14.27 8.19 21.78
C ALA A 340 -13.15 7.14 21.85
N ARG A 341 -12.38 7.16 22.94
CA ARG A 341 -11.36 6.13 23.22
C ARG A 341 -11.97 5.03 24.07
N GLY A 342 -11.73 3.79 23.68
CA GLY A 342 -12.13 2.62 24.43
C GLY A 342 -11.26 2.32 25.66
N ASP A 343 -11.53 1.22 26.33
CA ASP A 343 -10.87 0.79 27.58
C ASP A 343 -9.32 0.66 27.47
N ARG A 344 -8.81 0.42 26.25
CA ARG A 344 -7.38 0.31 25.96
C ARG A 344 -6.79 1.60 25.37
N LEU A 345 -7.53 2.70 25.46
CA LEU A 345 -7.16 4.04 24.97
C LEU A 345 -7.04 4.16 23.44
N GLY A 346 -7.36 3.12 22.69
CA GLY A 346 -7.52 3.15 21.24
C GLY A 346 -8.91 3.64 20.83
N TYR A 347 -9.07 4.08 19.58
CA TYR A 347 -10.37 4.46 19.00
C TYR A 347 -11.15 3.21 18.58
N SER A 348 -11.68 2.48 19.56
CA SER A 348 -12.28 1.15 19.36
C SER A 348 -13.39 1.12 18.31
N ASN A 349 -14.24 2.17 18.25
CA ASN A 349 -15.31 2.26 17.26
C ASN A 349 -14.76 2.31 15.84
N SER A 350 -13.71 3.10 15.61
CA SER A 350 -13.05 3.19 14.30
C SER A 350 -12.42 1.86 13.90
N ILE A 351 -11.77 1.16 14.84
CA ILE A 351 -11.15 -0.16 14.61
C ILE A 351 -12.22 -1.19 14.20
N ILE A 352 -13.36 -1.21 14.89
CA ILE A 352 -14.46 -2.14 14.58
C ILE A 352 -15.07 -1.82 13.22
N VAL A 353 -15.37 -0.55 12.95
CA VAL A 353 -15.95 -0.12 11.67
C VAL A 353 -15.03 -0.48 10.51
N LEU A 354 -13.73 -0.20 10.63
CA LEU A 354 -12.74 -0.57 9.62
C LEU A 354 -12.72 -2.07 9.35
N GLY A 355 -12.65 -2.90 10.40
CA GLY A 355 -12.61 -4.35 10.24
C GLY A 355 -13.89 -4.93 9.64
N VAL A 356 -15.05 -4.42 10.04
CA VAL A 356 -16.34 -4.84 9.47
C VAL A 356 -16.43 -4.48 7.99
N LEU A 357 -16.08 -3.25 7.61
CA LEU A 357 -16.09 -2.81 6.22
C LEU A 357 -15.09 -3.59 5.37
N ALA A 358 -13.90 -3.89 5.87
CA ALA A 358 -12.93 -4.72 5.17
C ALA A 358 -13.44 -6.15 4.95
N ILE A 359 -14.07 -6.77 5.94
CA ILE A 359 -14.69 -8.11 5.79
C ILE A 359 -15.81 -8.08 4.74
N ILE A 360 -16.67 -7.06 4.77
CA ILE A 360 -17.74 -6.89 3.78
C ILE A 360 -17.14 -6.82 2.37
N LEU A 361 -16.09 -6.02 2.16
CA LEU A 361 -15.42 -5.92 0.86
C LEU A 361 -14.81 -7.25 0.42
N ILE A 362 -14.13 -7.97 1.32
CA ILE A 362 -13.54 -9.29 1.01
C ILE A 362 -14.63 -10.26 0.54
N ILE A 363 -15.79 -10.28 1.21
CA ILE A 363 -16.91 -11.16 0.85
C ILE A 363 -17.54 -10.72 -0.48
N LEU A 364 -17.80 -9.42 -0.68
CA LEU A 364 -18.42 -8.88 -1.89
C LEU A 364 -17.57 -9.11 -3.15
N PHE A 365 -16.25 -9.09 -3.01
CA PHE A 365 -15.32 -9.30 -4.12
C PHE A 365 -14.73 -10.72 -4.15
N ASP A 366 -15.29 -11.65 -3.37
CA ASP A 366 -14.87 -13.06 -3.31
C ASP A 366 -13.37 -13.23 -3.00
N GLY A 367 -12.81 -12.30 -2.21
CA GLY A 367 -11.38 -12.25 -1.89
C GLY A 367 -10.47 -12.10 -3.11
N LYS A 368 -10.99 -11.69 -4.27
CA LYS A 368 -10.21 -11.50 -5.51
C LYS A 368 -9.47 -10.17 -5.46
N THR A 369 -8.17 -10.25 -5.20
CA THR A 369 -7.28 -9.09 -5.11
C THR A 369 -7.32 -8.22 -6.37
N GLU A 370 -7.43 -8.84 -7.56
CA GLU A 370 -7.51 -8.16 -8.86
C GLU A 370 -8.72 -7.21 -8.99
N ASN A 371 -9.83 -7.49 -8.31
CA ASN A 371 -11.03 -6.67 -8.32
C ASN A 371 -10.99 -5.54 -7.28
N LEU A 372 -10.25 -5.72 -6.18
CA LEU A 372 -10.09 -4.74 -5.11
C LEU A 372 -9.04 -3.67 -5.44
N ILE A 373 -7.96 -4.04 -6.14
CA ILE A 373 -6.82 -3.15 -6.44
C ILE A 373 -7.21 -1.89 -7.24
N PRO A 374 -8.10 -1.93 -8.25
CA PRO A 374 -8.52 -0.71 -8.95
C PRO A 374 -9.21 0.32 -8.05
N LEU A 375 -10.05 -0.15 -7.13
CA LEU A 375 -10.69 0.69 -6.12
C LEU A 375 -9.64 1.30 -5.19
N TYR A 376 -8.74 0.48 -4.67
CA TYR A 376 -7.64 0.87 -3.81
C TYR A 376 -6.77 1.96 -4.43
N ALA A 377 -6.26 1.71 -5.62
CA ALA A 377 -5.41 2.67 -6.32
C ALA A 377 -6.14 4.01 -6.59
N THR A 378 -7.42 3.97 -6.96
CA THR A 378 -8.22 5.19 -7.16
C THR A 378 -8.31 5.99 -5.87
N GLY A 379 -8.54 5.34 -4.73
CA GLY A 379 -8.58 5.95 -3.40
C GLY A 379 -7.29 6.68 -3.03
N VAL A 380 -6.15 6.15 -3.43
CA VAL A 380 -4.81 6.71 -3.11
C VAL A 380 -4.41 7.87 -4.04
N PHE A 381 -4.70 7.78 -5.34
CA PHE A 381 -4.25 8.80 -6.30
C PHE A 381 -4.97 10.15 -6.15
N ILE A 382 -6.20 10.19 -5.60
CA ILE A 382 -6.90 11.42 -5.26
C ILE A 382 -6.11 12.22 -4.20
N PRO A 383 -5.82 11.70 -3.00
CA PRO A 383 -5.05 12.43 -2.00
C PRO A 383 -3.62 12.73 -2.44
N PHE A 384 -2.97 11.85 -3.24
CA PHE A 384 -1.66 12.16 -3.82
C PHE A 384 -1.68 13.41 -4.69
N THR A 385 -2.64 13.51 -5.58
CA THR A 385 -2.83 14.64 -6.48
C THR A 385 -3.14 15.92 -5.70
N LEU A 386 -4.09 15.85 -4.77
CA LEU A 386 -4.49 16.99 -3.96
C LEU A 386 -3.36 17.50 -3.05
N ALA A 387 -2.59 16.60 -2.45
CA ALA A 387 -1.43 16.97 -1.63
C ALA A 387 -0.38 17.73 -2.47
N GLN A 388 -0.09 17.25 -3.66
CA GLN A 388 0.92 17.86 -4.53
C GLN A 388 0.45 19.22 -5.04
N PHE A 389 -0.78 19.36 -5.50
CA PHE A 389 -1.33 20.68 -5.88
C PHE A 389 -1.46 21.63 -4.68
N GLY A 390 -1.79 21.12 -3.50
CA GLY A 390 -1.73 21.89 -2.25
C GLY A 390 -0.34 22.44 -1.98
N MET A 391 0.71 21.63 -2.21
CA MET A 391 2.10 22.09 -2.08
C MET A 391 2.48 23.12 -3.15
N VAL A 392 1.99 22.99 -4.39
CA VAL A 392 2.19 24.00 -5.44
C VAL A 392 1.67 25.37 -4.96
N ILE A 393 0.43 25.41 -4.44
CA ILE A 393 -0.16 26.65 -3.92
C ILE A 393 0.63 27.18 -2.73
N LYS A 394 1.10 26.33 -1.82
CA LYS A 394 1.96 26.73 -0.71
C LYS A 394 3.22 27.42 -1.19
N TRP A 395 3.92 26.86 -2.19
CA TRP A 395 5.17 27.44 -2.71
C TRP A 395 4.94 28.74 -3.48
N ILE A 396 3.81 28.89 -4.19
CA ILE A 396 3.44 30.16 -4.85
C ILE A 396 3.22 31.26 -3.81
N LYS A 397 2.52 30.96 -2.71
CA LYS A 397 2.21 31.92 -1.65
C LYS A 397 3.42 32.26 -0.78
N GLY A 398 4.24 31.26 -0.42
CA GLY A 398 5.33 31.43 0.54
C GLY A 398 6.62 32.03 -0.04
N ARG A 399 6.92 31.75 -1.31
CA ARG A 399 8.12 32.21 -2.05
C ARG A 399 9.45 32.11 -1.29
N GLU A 400 9.59 31.07 -0.45
CA GLU A 400 10.81 30.81 0.33
C GLU A 400 12.00 30.47 -0.60
N LYS A 401 13.23 30.56 -0.08
CA LYS A 401 14.45 30.23 -0.87
C LYS A 401 14.30 28.87 -1.58
N GLY A 402 14.50 28.86 -2.89
CA GLY A 402 14.38 27.68 -3.75
C GLY A 402 12.93 27.24 -4.04
N TRP A 403 11.94 28.11 -3.82
CA TRP A 403 10.52 27.82 -4.03
C TRP A 403 10.20 27.33 -5.45
N ALA A 404 10.86 27.89 -6.49
CA ALA A 404 10.59 27.54 -7.89
C ALA A 404 10.89 26.05 -8.18
N VAL A 405 12.04 25.55 -7.72
CA VAL A 405 12.41 24.13 -7.88
C VAL A 405 11.43 23.22 -7.13
N LYS A 406 11.06 23.63 -5.92
CA LYS A 406 10.09 22.88 -5.10
C LYS A 406 8.70 22.88 -5.74
N LEU A 407 8.29 24.00 -6.33
CA LEU A 407 7.03 24.14 -7.07
C LEU A 407 7.02 23.24 -8.29
N ILE A 408 8.07 23.28 -9.13
CA ILE A 408 8.16 22.46 -10.34
C ILE A 408 8.08 20.96 -9.97
N ALA A 409 8.80 20.51 -8.95
CA ALA A 409 8.78 19.14 -8.53
C ALA A 409 7.36 18.68 -8.11
N ASN A 410 6.62 19.51 -7.35
CA ASN A 410 5.25 19.17 -6.97
C ASN A 410 4.25 19.34 -8.14
N ALA A 411 4.45 20.30 -9.04
CA ALA A 411 3.60 20.46 -10.21
C ALA A 411 3.73 19.26 -11.16
N VAL A 412 4.96 18.83 -11.44
CA VAL A 412 5.22 17.64 -12.25
C VAL A 412 4.63 16.39 -11.58
N GLY A 413 4.92 16.18 -10.29
CA GLY A 413 4.37 15.05 -9.55
C GLY A 413 2.83 15.07 -9.50
N GLY A 414 2.22 16.24 -9.24
CA GLY A 414 0.77 16.41 -9.23
C GLY A 414 0.12 16.14 -10.60
N THR A 415 0.77 16.57 -11.67
CA THR A 415 0.31 16.29 -13.03
C THR A 415 0.40 14.79 -13.34
N ILE A 416 1.51 14.14 -13.00
CA ILE A 416 1.66 12.69 -13.22
C ILE A 416 0.62 11.92 -12.43
N THR A 417 0.42 12.20 -11.13
CA THR A 417 -0.58 11.51 -10.31
C THR A 417 -2.00 11.77 -10.77
N PHE A 418 -2.31 12.98 -11.24
CA PHE A 418 -3.59 13.31 -11.85
C PHE A 418 -3.82 12.53 -13.15
N VAL A 419 -2.82 12.45 -14.02
CA VAL A 419 -2.91 11.66 -15.26
C VAL A 419 -3.12 10.17 -14.94
N VAL A 420 -2.39 9.62 -13.97
CA VAL A 420 -2.59 8.23 -13.53
C VAL A 420 -4.01 8.03 -13.00
N PHE A 421 -4.52 8.95 -12.18
CA PHE A 421 -5.90 8.93 -11.71
C PHE A 421 -6.91 8.91 -12.86
N MET A 422 -6.72 9.78 -13.86
CA MET A 422 -7.58 9.81 -15.06
C MET A 422 -7.49 8.52 -15.87
N ILE A 423 -6.31 7.91 -15.98
CA ILE A 423 -6.13 6.62 -16.64
C ILE A 423 -6.94 5.54 -15.89
N PHE A 424 -6.90 5.49 -14.56
CA PHE A 424 -7.74 4.59 -13.78
C PHE A 424 -9.23 4.80 -14.06
N LEU A 425 -9.68 6.04 -14.04
CA LEU A 425 -11.09 6.38 -14.30
C LEU A 425 -11.53 5.90 -15.69
N ILE A 426 -10.73 6.13 -16.72
CA ILE A 426 -11.08 5.78 -18.09
C ILE A 426 -10.99 4.27 -18.33
N THR A 427 -9.91 3.64 -17.85
CA THR A 427 -9.62 2.23 -18.19
C THR A 427 -10.34 1.22 -17.31
N LYS A 428 -10.74 1.62 -16.09
CA LYS A 428 -11.35 0.74 -15.08
C LYS A 428 -12.66 1.33 -14.52
N PHE A 429 -13.35 2.17 -15.28
CA PHE A 429 -14.58 2.86 -14.84
C PHE A 429 -15.61 1.90 -14.22
N ASN A 430 -15.85 0.75 -14.86
CA ASN A 430 -16.81 -0.26 -14.37
C ASN A 430 -16.47 -0.83 -12.99
N GLN A 431 -15.23 -0.70 -12.55
CA GLN A 431 -14.78 -1.16 -11.23
C GLN A 431 -14.71 -0.01 -10.22
N VAL A 432 -14.38 1.22 -10.65
CA VAL A 432 -14.11 2.35 -9.75
C VAL A 432 -15.29 3.30 -9.54
N TRP A 433 -16.36 3.23 -10.36
CA TRP A 433 -17.53 4.11 -10.24
C TRP A 433 -18.15 4.16 -8.83
N PRO A 434 -18.16 3.08 -8.01
CA PRO A 434 -18.72 3.15 -6.67
C PRO A 434 -18.03 4.19 -5.78
N ILE A 435 -16.69 4.32 -5.90
CA ILE A 435 -15.93 5.33 -5.16
C ILE A 435 -16.31 6.74 -5.61
N LEU A 436 -16.52 6.93 -6.91
CA LEU A 436 -16.89 8.24 -7.46
C LEU A 436 -18.26 8.73 -6.97
N ILE A 437 -19.17 7.83 -6.63
CA ILE A 437 -20.46 8.16 -6.00
C ILE A 437 -20.30 8.32 -4.49
N PHE A 438 -19.57 7.42 -3.84
CA PHE A 438 -19.42 7.42 -2.39
C PHE A 438 -18.70 8.67 -1.87
N LEU A 439 -17.63 9.11 -2.54
CA LEU A 439 -16.86 10.28 -2.10
C LEU A 439 -17.68 11.59 -2.10
N PRO A 440 -18.42 11.95 -3.17
CA PRO A 440 -19.30 13.13 -3.12
C PRO A 440 -20.37 13.03 -2.05
N ILE A 441 -20.95 11.85 -1.82
CA ILE A 441 -21.95 11.66 -0.75
C ILE A 441 -21.31 11.96 0.61
N VAL A 442 -20.10 11.48 0.88
CA VAL A 442 -19.34 11.80 2.10
C VAL A 442 -19.05 13.29 2.20
N VAL A 443 -18.65 13.94 1.08
CA VAL A 443 -18.33 15.39 1.04
C VAL A 443 -19.58 16.27 1.22
N ILE A 444 -20.73 15.85 0.72
CA ILE A 444 -21.98 16.63 0.79
C ILE A 444 -22.74 16.36 2.09
N GLY A 445 -22.61 15.13 2.62
CA GLY A 445 -23.32 14.70 3.84
C GLY A 445 -22.73 15.28 5.14
N PHE A 446 -21.55 15.86 5.06
CA PHE A 446 -20.86 16.52 6.16
C PHE A 446 -20.54 17.98 5.84
#